data_01898098956900aca819a265a2510cd4
#
_entry.id   01898098956900aca819a265a2510cd4
#
_cell.length_a   1.000
_cell.length_b   1.000
_cell.length_c   1.000
_cell.angle_alpha   90.00
_cell.angle_beta   90.00
_cell.angle_gamma   90.00
#
_symmetry.space_group_name_H-M   'P 1'
#
loop_
_entity.id
_entity.type
_entity.pdbx_description
1 polymer ?
#
loop_
_entity_poly.entity_id
_entity_poly.type
_entity_poly.pdbx_seq_one_letter_code
_entity_poly.pdbx_strand_id
1 'polypeptide(L)'
;MKSKLIFSSKPIASAEAVNQFRRTRWNPLRHLSPESIARALESFEYGDLAFFCDIAEAVADRDDTIKGVKAKREKSVSSRPWTVLLHNESGEAQRHREVLNDFWNRVRAVNGYERGGIGRLIRQMMSSASYRYAAHHLVWQTSGRQLSALFEFVPLGLFNNTTGNLRFIKAGHMGTPEALAEKEWMVTKGDGLMIPGLVAYAAKRFAIQDWLAFSEKFSMPGILGATTAAKGTQEGMAMKAAVEAFAQDWSAVMYGVTDPTKPPIHLIQPNGNPSAMPMPALVERVDRRLATLWCGADLSTMSSTSGSGSGASLQAGDALILLTDDCETISEALRQVERTVIAWHFGEGTEPQAYFKLMPPAASDRREQLALITGLVGAGARIGKGDAAARLGFRLAKESERAFGDA
;
A
#
# COMPACT_ATOMS: atom_id res chain seq x y z
N MET A 1 39.61 -19.24 -18.27
CA MET A 1 39.11 -18.02 -18.95
C MET A 1 37.98 -17.48 -18.09
N LYS A 2 38.16 -16.32 -17.43
CA LYS A 2 37.08 -15.70 -16.69
C LYS A 2 36.07 -15.16 -17.71
N SER A 3 34.91 -15.77 -17.81
CA SER A 3 33.77 -15.21 -18.57
C SER A 3 33.50 -13.83 -18.04
N LYS A 4 33.69 -12.79 -18.83
CA LYS A 4 33.33 -11.42 -18.49
C LYS A 4 31.80 -11.31 -18.62
N LEU A 5 31.10 -11.28 -17.50
CA LEU A 5 29.72 -10.84 -17.49
C LEU A 5 29.67 -9.44 -18.11
N ILE A 6 29.07 -9.33 -19.28
CA ILE A 6 28.85 -8.04 -19.94
C ILE A 6 27.56 -7.49 -19.40
N PHE A 7 27.66 -6.50 -18.50
CA PHE A 7 26.49 -5.78 -18.00
C PHE A 7 26.17 -4.61 -18.93
N SER A 8 24.89 -4.44 -19.24
CA SER A 8 24.44 -3.22 -19.90
C SER A 8 24.60 -2.03 -18.96
N SER A 9 25.37 -1.03 -19.39
CA SER A 9 25.59 0.20 -18.61
C SER A 9 24.58 1.31 -18.92
N LYS A 10 23.64 1.06 -19.85
CA LYS A 10 22.66 2.07 -20.26
C LYS A 10 21.30 1.78 -19.66
N PRO A 11 20.63 2.78 -19.04
CA PRO A 11 19.25 2.63 -18.59
C PRO A 11 18.34 2.30 -19.78
N ILE A 12 17.48 1.29 -19.63
CA ILE A 12 16.56 0.83 -20.69
C ILE A 12 15.44 1.84 -20.93
N ALA A 13 14.92 2.43 -19.83
CA ALA A 13 13.97 3.51 -19.91
C ALA A 13 14.69 4.82 -19.64
N SER A 14 14.69 5.75 -20.59
CA SER A 14 15.23 7.08 -20.31
C SER A 14 14.39 7.71 -19.19
N ALA A 15 15.03 8.42 -18.26
CA ALA A 15 14.34 9.18 -17.21
C ALA A 15 13.28 10.12 -17.80
N GLU A 16 13.47 10.55 -19.04
CA GLU A 16 12.56 11.37 -19.79
C GLU A 16 11.29 10.62 -20.23
N ALA A 17 11.39 9.37 -20.70
CA ALA A 17 10.23 8.52 -21.02
C ALA A 17 9.38 8.20 -19.78
N VAL A 18 10.03 7.90 -18.65
CA VAL A 18 9.34 7.67 -17.37
C VAL A 18 8.66 8.95 -16.87
N ASN A 19 9.31 10.11 -17.01
CA ASN A 19 8.76 11.39 -16.60
C ASN A 19 7.61 11.83 -17.52
N GLN A 20 7.71 11.60 -18.83
CA GLN A 20 6.63 11.86 -19.77
C GLN A 20 5.41 10.97 -19.50
N PHE A 21 5.62 9.68 -19.25
CA PHE A 21 4.57 8.75 -18.84
C PHE A 21 3.86 9.22 -17.56
N ARG A 22 4.60 9.67 -16.54
CA ARG A 22 4.03 10.22 -15.30
C ARG A 22 3.24 11.50 -15.52
N ARG A 23 3.73 12.43 -16.33
CA ARG A 23 3.04 13.69 -16.62
C ARG A 23 1.72 13.47 -17.36
N THR A 24 1.69 12.57 -18.34
CA THR A 24 0.46 12.24 -19.08
C THR A 24 -0.59 11.53 -18.21
N ARG A 25 -0.16 10.84 -17.16
CA ARG A 25 -1.05 10.14 -16.22
C ARG A 25 -1.67 11.04 -15.17
N TRP A 26 -1.02 12.15 -14.82
CA TRP A 26 -1.53 13.04 -13.79
C TRP A 26 -2.76 13.79 -14.25
N ASN A 27 -3.93 13.36 -13.77
CA ASN A 27 -5.19 14.08 -13.93
C ASN A 27 -5.95 14.07 -12.61
N PRO A 28 -5.92 15.18 -11.83
CA PRO A 28 -6.61 15.28 -10.56
C PRO A 28 -8.13 15.19 -10.69
N LEU A 29 -8.68 15.50 -11.88
CA LEU A 29 -10.11 15.42 -12.19
C LEU A 29 -10.51 14.13 -12.88
N ARG A 30 -9.62 13.12 -12.95
CA ARG A 30 -9.92 11.83 -13.56
C ARG A 30 -11.21 11.25 -13.03
N HIS A 31 -12.10 10.90 -13.93
CA HIS A 31 -13.36 10.27 -13.60
C HIS A 31 -13.14 8.81 -13.20
N LEU A 32 -13.43 8.50 -11.93
CA LEU A 32 -13.34 7.15 -11.36
C LEU A 32 -14.78 6.61 -11.19
N SER A 33 -15.36 6.10 -12.28
CA SER A 33 -16.66 5.46 -12.25
C SER A 33 -16.53 3.96 -11.97
N PRO A 34 -17.61 3.29 -11.51
CA PRO A 34 -17.62 1.85 -11.36
C PRO A 34 -17.28 1.10 -12.63
N GLU A 35 -17.71 1.61 -13.79
CA GLU A 35 -17.41 1.03 -15.10
C GLU A 35 -15.93 1.14 -15.44
N SER A 36 -15.27 2.25 -15.09
CA SER A 36 -13.83 2.41 -15.27
C SER A 36 -13.04 1.48 -14.35
N ILE A 37 -13.56 1.22 -13.13
CA ILE A 37 -12.96 0.27 -12.19
C ILE A 37 -13.13 -1.17 -12.69
N ALA A 38 -14.35 -1.55 -13.13
CA ALA A 38 -14.60 -2.88 -13.69
C ALA A 38 -13.69 -3.15 -14.90
N ARG A 39 -13.59 -2.20 -15.82
CA ARG A 39 -12.69 -2.29 -16.98
C ARG A 39 -11.22 -2.40 -16.57
N ALA A 40 -10.80 -1.72 -15.50
CA ALA A 40 -9.44 -1.81 -15.01
C ALA A 40 -9.13 -3.21 -14.46
N LEU A 41 -10.08 -3.84 -13.76
CA LEU A 41 -9.94 -5.21 -13.27
C LEU A 41 -9.90 -6.21 -14.41
N GLU A 42 -10.78 -6.10 -15.39
CA GLU A 42 -10.76 -6.92 -16.62
C GLU A 42 -9.45 -6.76 -17.38
N SER A 43 -8.97 -5.53 -17.56
CA SER A 43 -7.69 -5.22 -18.20
C SER A 43 -6.52 -5.94 -17.50
N PHE A 44 -6.53 -5.96 -16.16
CA PHE A 44 -5.52 -6.66 -15.37
C PHE A 44 -5.57 -8.18 -15.61
N GLU A 45 -6.76 -8.78 -15.68
CA GLU A 45 -6.94 -10.21 -15.95
C GLU A 45 -6.44 -10.60 -17.34
N TYR A 46 -6.64 -9.73 -18.33
CA TYR A 46 -6.11 -9.92 -19.69
C TYR A 46 -4.61 -9.59 -19.82
N GLY A 47 -3.96 -9.14 -18.74
CA GLY A 47 -2.53 -8.84 -18.69
C GLY A 47 -2.13 -7.47 -19.23
N ASP A 48 -3.08 -6.59 -19.55
CA ASP A 48 -2.83 -5.17 -19.79
C ASP A 48 -2.78 -4.42 -18.46
N LEU A 49 -1.57 -4.18 -18.00
CA LEU A 49 -1.33 -3.56 -16.69
C LEU A 49 -1.42 -2.04 -16.70
N ALA A 50 -1.37 -1.41 -17.85
CA ALA A 50 -1.28 0.05 -17.94
C ALA A 50 -2.56 0.73 -17.45
N PHE A 51 -3.71 0.29 -17.95
CA PHE A 51 -4.99 0.87 -17.56
C PHE A 51 -5.33 0.57 -16.09
N PHE A 52 -5.04 -0.66 -15.63
CA PHE A 52 -5.19 -1.02 -14.23
C PHE A 52 -4.37 -0.10 -13.32
N CYS A 53 -3.07 0.05 -13.59
CA CYS A 53 -2.20 0.89 -12.78
C CYS A 53 -2.65 2.36 -12.76
N ASP A 54 -3.12 2.84 -13.90
CA ASP A 54 -3.61 4.21 -14.04
C ASP A 54 -4.82 4.49 -13.13
N ILE A 55 -5.78 3.57 -13.09
CA ILE A 55 -6.95 3.66 -12.20
C ILE A 55 -6.57 3.40 -10.74
N ALA A 56 -5.78 2.36 -10.48
CA ALA A 56 -5.40 1.97 -9.13
C ALA A 56 -4.55 3.04 -8.42
N GLU A 57 -3.61 3.67 -9.13
CA GLU A 57 -2.84 4.79 -8.57
C GLU A 57 -3.72 6.02 -8.32
N ALA A 58 -4.65 6.33 -9.24
CA ALA A 58 -5.58 7.43 -9.04
C ALA A 58 -6.49 7.21 -7.81
N VAL A 59 -6.94 5.99 -7.57
CA VAL A 59 -7.70 5.62 -6.37
C VAL A 59 -6.82 5.70 -5.12
N ALA A 60 -5.63 5.10 -5.15
CA ALA A 60 -4.69 5.13 -4.02
C ALA A 60 -4.27 6.54 -3.60
N ASP A 61 -4.28 7.49 -4.53
CA ASP A 61 -3.97 8.90 -4.24
C ASP A 61 -5.16 9.70 -3.70
N ARG A 62 -6.41 9.28 -3.98
CA ARG A 62 -7.61 10.04 -3.66
C ARG A 62 -8.40 9.48 -2.49
N ASP A 63 -8.32 8.18 -2.24
CA ASP A 63 -8.93 7.56 -1.07
C ASP A 63 -7.98 7.65 0.12
N ASP A 64 -8.40 8.34 1.16
CA ASP A 64 -7.62 8.60 2.37
C ASP A 64 -7.29 7.32 3.14
N THR A 65 -8.25 6.39 3.22
CA THR A 65 -8.08 5.11 3.90
C THR A 65 -7.05 4.25 3.16
N ILE A 66 -7.22 4.05 1.85
CA ILE A 66 -6.26 3.25 1.03
C ILE A 66 -4.87 3.87 1.09
N LYS A 67 -4.77 5.19 0.93
CA LYS A 67 -3.49 5.91 1.03
C LYS A 67 -2.80 5.70 2.38
N GLY A 68 -3.59 5.80 3.45
CA GLY A 68 -3.11 5.63 4.82
C GLY A 68 -2.59 4.22 5.11
N VAL A 69 -3.40 3.18 4.81
CA VAL A 69 -3.04 1.78 5.10
C VAL A 69 -1.90 1.29 4.21
N LYS A 70 -1.87 1.67 2.93
CA LYS A 70 -0.76 1.40 1.99
C LYS A 70 0.55 1.98 2.51
N ALA A 71 0.56 3.27 2.84
CA ALA A 71 1.75 3.94 3.36
C ALA A 71 2.22 3.34 4.70
N LYS A 72 1.30 2.92 5.56
CA LYS A 72 1.61 2.26 6.84
C LYS A 72 2.30 0.93 6.60
N ARG A 73 1.76 0.04 5.73
CA ARG A 73 2.35 -1.26 5.41
C ARG A 73 3.76 -1.10 4.80
N GLU A 74 3.91 -0.25 3.79
CA GLU A 74 5.21 0.03 3.14
C GLU A 74 6.27 0.53 4.14
N LYS A 75 5.91 1.46 5.01
CA LYS A 75 6.81 2.01 6.03
C LYS A 75 7.17 0.98 7.10
N SER A 76 6.21 0.15 7.52
CA SER A 76 6.46 -0.86 8.56
C SER A 76 7.51 -1.87 8.13
N VAL A 77 7.53 -2.28 6.86
CA VAL A 77 8.54 -3.19 6.30
C VAL A 77 9.85 -2.46 6.01
N SER A 78 9.80 -1.31 5.33
CA SER A 78 11.03 -0.58 4.93
C SER A 78 11.84 -0.01 6.08
N SER A 79 11.26 0.07 7.29
CA SER A 79 11.96 0.49 8.51
C SER A 79 12.61 -0.67 9.28
N ARG A 80 12.47 -1.92 8.80
CA ARG A 80 13.05 -3.08 9.48
C ARG A 80 14.57 -3.14 9.32
N PRO A 81 15.29 -3.55 10.36
CA PRO A 81 16.70 -3.84 10.25
C PRO A 81 16.93 -5.06 9.35
N TRP A 82 18.04 -5.11 8.67
CA TRP A 82 18.45 -6.23 7.85
C TRP A 82 19.81 -6.75 8.29
N THR A 83 20.12 -7.97 7.94
CA THR A 83 21.41 -8.60 8.16
C THR A 83 21.70 -9.62 7.05
N VAL A 84 22.96 -10.04 6.89
CA VAL A 84 23.32 -11.15 6.04
C VAL A 84 23.58 -12.37 6.91
N LEU A 85 22.75 -13.39 6.77
CA LEU A 85 22.85 -14.66 7.50
C LEU A 85 23.70 -15.65 6.73
N LEU A 86 24.28 -16.60 7.44
CA LEU A 86 25.07 -17.71 6.89
C LEU A 86 24.19 -18.97 6.75
N HIS A 87 24.38 -19.74 5.68
CA HIS A 87 23.81 -21.09 5.59
C HIS A 87 24.57 -22.10 6.48
N ASN A 88 25.89 -21.87 6.65
CA ASN A 88 26.77 -22.68 7.50
C ASN A 88 27.93 -21.82 8.02
N GLU A 89 28.72 -22.33 8.97
CA GLU A 89 29.83 -21.60 9.58
C GLU A 89 31.17 -21.76 8.81
N SER A 90 31.16 -22.17 7.56
CA SER A 90 32.36 -22.33 6.76
C SER A 90 33.08 -21.00 6.50
N GLY A 91 34.39 -21.06 6.27
CA GLY A 91 35.17 -19.89 5.86
C GLY A 91 34.73 -19.32 4.51
N GLU A 92 34.12 -20.13 3.65
CA GLU A 92 33.51 -19.66 2.39
C GLU A 92 32.24 -18.84 2.64
N ALA A 93 31.36 -19.32 3.50
CA ALA A 93 30.15 -18.61 3.89
C ALA A 93 30.48 -17.25 4.52
N GLN A 94 31.54 -17.16 5.34
CA GLN A 94 31.97 -15.88 5.91
C GLN A 94 32.46 -14.90 4.85
N ARG A 95 33.22 -15.36 3.84
CA ARG A 95 33.64 -14.52 2.70
C ARG A 95 32.46 -14.05 1.87
N HIS A 96 31.47 -14.92 1.63
CA HIS A 96 30.23 -14.54 0.94
C HIS A 96 29.46 -13.48 1.72
N ARG A 97 29.36 -13.63 3.05
CA ARG A 97 28.72 -12.63 3.92
C ARG A 97 29.40 -11.26 3.83
N GLU A 98 30.73 -11.21 3.83
CA GLU A 98 31.47 -9.95 3.74
C GLU A 98 31.19 -9.25 2.41
N VAL A 99 31.22 -9.99 1.30
CA VAL A 99 30.94 -9.46 -0.02
C VAL A 99 29.50 -8.96 -0.13
N LEU A 100 28.52 -9.72 0.37
CA LEU A 100 27.11 -9.32 0.34
C LEU A 100 26.83 -8.12 1.26
N ASN A 101 27.42 -8.05 2.45
CA ASN A 101 27.31 -6.88 3.31
C ASN A 101 27.84 -5.61 2.64
N ASP A 102 29.01 -5.72 2.01
CA ASP A 102 29.63 -4.61 1.29
C ASP A 102 28.77 -4.17 0.09
N PHE A 103 28.17 -5.13 -0.64
CA PHE A 103 27.27 -4.85 -1.74
C PHE A 103 25.99 -4.14 -1.27
N TRP A 104 25.28 -4.68 -0.26
CA TRP A 104 24.01 -4.14 0.20
C TRP A 104 24.15 -2.77 0.86
N ASN A 105 25.29 -2.48 1.52
CA ASN A 105 25.58 -1.15 2.04
C ASN A 105 25.75 -0.08 0.95
N ARG A 106 26.09 -0.47 -0.27
CA ARG A 106 26.32 0.44 -1.41
C ARG A 106 25.17 0.52 -2.40
N VAL A 107 24.10 -0.24 -2.16
CA VAL A 107 22.90 -0.23 -3.02
C VAL A 107 22.32 1.16 -3.16
N ARG A 108 21.95 1.49 -4.38
CA ARG A 108 21.22 2.70 -4.73
C ARG A 108 19.92 2.34 -5.41
N ALA A 109 18.81 2.88 -4.93
CA ALA A 109 17.49 2.74 -5.52
C ALA A 109 17.00 4.12 -5.99
N VAL A 110 16.51 4.19 -7.22
CA VAL A 110 16.05 5.44 -7.83
C VAL A 110 14.66 5.30 -8.42
N ASN A 111 13.92 6.41 -8.40
CA ASN A 111 12.63 6.53 -9.03
C ASN A 111 12.41 8.00 -9.42
N GLY A 112 12.87 8.37 -10.61
CA GLY A 112 12.88 9.78 -11.04
C GLY A 112 13.79 10.63 -10.15
N TYR A 113 13.22 11.58 -9.42
CA TYR A 113 13.96 12.43 -8.46
C TYR A 113 14.23 11.77 -7.11
N GLU A 114 13.57 10.66 -6.80
CA GLU A 114 13.76 9.96 -5.55
C GLU A 114 14.99 9.06 -5.60
N ARG A 115 15.92 9.27 -4.67
CA ARG A 115 17.14 8.48 -4.54
C ARG A 115 17.28 8.00 -3.10
N GLY A 116 17.82 6.79 -2.92
CA GLY A 116 18.06 6.23 -1.59
C GLY A 116 18.84 4.94 -1.65
N GLY A 117 19.12 4.35 -0.49
CA GLY A 117 19.76 3.06 -0.31
C GLY A 117 18.74 1.92 -0.17
N ILE A 118 19.13 0.89 0.58
CA ILE A 118 18.36 -0.35 0.77
C ILE A 118 16.94 -0.11 1.29
N GLY A 119 16.74 0.81 2.23
CA GLY A 119 15.39 1.12 2.73
C GLY A 119 14.46 1.70 1.66
N ARG A 120 15.01 2.45 0.69
CA ARG A 120 14.24 2.94 -0.47
C ARG A 120 13.92 1.78 -1.42
N LEU A 121 14.88 0.89 -1.67
CA LEU A 121 14.67 -0.30 -2.47
C LEU A 121 13.53 -1.16 -1.90
N ILE A 122 13.60 -1.49 -0.61
CA ILE A 122 12.56 -2.26 0.09
C ILE A 122 11.19 -1.59 -0.06
N ARG A 123 11.12 -0.27 0.12
CA ARG A 123 9.87 0.47 -0.04
C ARG A 123 9.30 0.40 -1.45
N GLN A 124 10.15 0.44 -2.48
CA GLN A 124 9.75 0.27 -3.88
C GLN A 124 9.30 -1.17 -4.14
N MET A 125 9.99 -2.17 -3.60
CA MET A 125 9.59 -3.58 -3.70
C MET A 125 8.23 -3.82 -3.06
N MET A 126 7.90 -3.15 -1.96
CA MET A 126 6.60 -3.23 -1.30
C MET A 126 5.43 -2.72 -2.14
N SER A 127 5.66 -2.05 -3.28
CA SER A 127 4.60 -1.76 -4.23
C SER A 127 3.97 -3.04 -4.81
N SER A 128 4.66 -4.18 -4.75
CA SER A 128 4.13 -5.49 -5.14
C SER A 128 2.94 -5.93 -4.27
N ALA A 129 2.95 -5.62 -2.99
CA ALA A 129 1.79 -5.87 -2.11
C ALA A 129 0.54 -5.12 -2.60
N SER A 130 0.72 -3.93 -3.20
CA SER A 130 -0.36 -3.13 -3.77
C SER A 130 -0.79 -3.61 -5.15
N TYR A 131 0.16 -3.79 -6.07
CA TYR A 131 -0.09 -3.96 -7.51
C TYR A 131 0.26 -5.35 -8.04
N ARG A 132 0.55 -6.32 -7.17
CA ARG A 132 0.99 -7.69 -7.44
C ARG A 132 2.45 -7.80 -7.91
N TYR A 133 2.99 -6.81 -8.59
CA TYR A 133 4.36 -6.81 -9.08
C TYR A 133 5.04 -5.49 -8.79
N ALA A 134 6.35 -5.57 -8.51
CA ALA A 134 7.25 -4.43 -8.51
C ALA A 134 8.48 -4.79 -9.34
N ALA A 135 8.78 -4.01 -10.36
CA ALA A 135 9.88 -4.29 -11.28
C ALA A 135 10.99 -3.25 -11.14
N HIS A 136 12.23 -3.75 -11.05
CA HIS A 136 13.43 -2.93 -11.03
C HIS A 136 14.35 -3.36 -12.16
N HIS A 137 14.83 -2.40 -12.92
CA HIS A 137 15.93 -2.59 -13.85
C HIS A 137 17.25 -2.43 -13.11
N LEU A 138 18.16 -3.38 -13.28
CA LEU A 138 19.45 -3.46 -12.59
C LEU A 138 20.55 -2.88 -13.47
N VAL A 139 21.09 -1.74 -13.11
CA VAL A 139 22.25 -1.15 -13.77
C VAL A 139 23.48 -1.46 -12.96
N TRP A 140 24.23 -2.47 -13.42
CA TRP A 140 25.44 -2.93 -12.77
C TRP A 140 26.60 -1.97 -13.00
N GLN A 141 27.36 -1.69 -11.96
CA GLN A 141 28.52 -0.80 -11.98
C GLN A 141 29.71 -1.48 -11.31
N THR A 142 30.85 -1.44 -11.97
CA THR A 142 32.10 -2.03 -11.45
C THR A 142 33.11 -0.93 -11.18
N SER A 143 33.72 -0.95 -9.99
CA SER A 143 34.83 -0.08 -9.62
C SER A 143 35.97 -0.93 -9.07
N GLY A 144 36.96 -1.23 -9.90
CA GLY A 144 38.05 -2.15 -9.58
C GLY A 144 37.54 -3.57 -9.29
N ARG A 145 37.69 -4.02 -8.04
CA ARG A 145 37.21 -5.33 -7.58
C ARG A 145 35.83 -5.27 -6.91
N GLN A 146 35.16 -4.14 -6.94
CA GLN A 146 33.88 -3.95 -6.29
C GLN A 146 32.76 -3.91 -7.32
N LEU A 147 31.70 -4.67 -7.04
CA LEU A 147 30.45 -4.64 -7.80
C LEU A 147 29.41 -3.86 -7.01
N SER A 148 28.67 -3.01 -7.69
CA SER A 148 27.50 -2.31 -7.15
C SER A 148 26.37 -2.32 -8.17
N ALA A 149 25.15 -2.06 -7.73
CA ALA A 149 24.00 -1.96 -8.60
C ALA A 149 23.17 -0.72 -8.29
N LEU A 150 22.68 -0.10 -9.34
CA LEU A 150 21.61 0.89 -9.29
C LEU A 150 20.31 0.19 -9.64
N PHE A 151 19.34 0.23 -8.74
CA PHE A 151 17.99 -0.31 -8.92
C PHE A 151 17.09 0.82 -9.42
N GLU A 152 16.71 0.76 -10.68
CA GLU A 152 15.77 1.71 -11.28
C GLU A 152 14.36 1.15 -11.19
N PHE A 153 13.51 1.76 -10.37
CA PHE A 153 12.10 1.38 -10.28
C PHE A 153 11.38 1.75 -11.56
N VAL A 154 10.81 0.76 -12.23
CA VAL A 154 10.07 0.94 -13.48
C VAL A 154 8.56 0.80 -13.22
N PRO A 155 7.75 1.82 -13.59
CA PRO A 155 6.30 1.77 -13.39
C PRO A 155 5.67 0.55 -14.06
N LEU A 156 4.81 -0.15 -13.32
CA LEU A 156 4.19 -1.39 -13.79
C LEU A 156 3.33 -1.19 -15.06
N GLY A 157 2.82 0.01 -15.29
CA GLY A 157 2.10 0.35 -16.52
C GLY A 157 2.93 0.28 -17.81
N LEU A 158 4.26 0.07 -17.72
CA LEU A 158 5.14 -0.19 -18.87
C LEU A 158 5.34 -1.70 -19.14
N PHE A 159 4.57 -2.54 -18.48
CA PHE A 159 4.64 -3.99 -18.64
C PHE A 159 3.32 -4.56 -19.10
N ASN A 160 3.43 -5.77 -19.63
CA ASN A 160 2.29 -6.60 -20.00
C ASN A 160 2.51 -8.01 -19.42
N ASN A 161 1.43 -8.70 -19.11
CA ASN A 161 1.42 -10.04 -18.51
C ASN A 161 0.49 -11.01 -19.24
N THR A 162 0.28 -10.83 -20.53
CA THR A 162 -0.63 -11.67 -21.34
C THR A 162 -0.17 -13.13 -21.45
N THR A 163 1.11 -13.40 -21.18
CA THR A 163 1.69 -14.76 -21.26
C THR A 163 1.88 -15.42 -19.89
N GLY A 164 1.40 -14.80 -18.81
CA GLY A 164 1.65 -15.24 -17.44
C GLY A 164 3.00 -14.78 -16.85
N ASN A 165 3.87 -14.20 -17.69
CA ASN A 165 5.14 -13.61 -17.28
C ASN A 165 5.18 -12.13 -17.66
N LEU A 166 5.74 -11.30 -16.79
CA LEU A 166 5.95 -9.89 -17.10
C LEU A 166 6.87 -9.71 -18.30
N ARG A 167 6.47 -8.84 -19.20
CA ARG A 167 7.25 -8.41 -20.37
C ARG A 167 7.31 -6.91 -20.41
N PHE A 168 8.47 -6.34 -20.68
CA PHE A 168 8.68 -4.89 -20.73
C PHE A 168 8.32 -4.33 -22.11
N ILE A 169 7.62 -3.19 -22.14
CA ILE A 169 7.22 -2.51 -23.37
C ILE A 169 8.02 -1.22 -23.51
N LYS A 170 9.12 -1.30 -24.24
CA LYS A 170 10.13 -0.24 -24.35
C LYS A 170 9.60 1.10 -24.91
N ALA A 171 8.66 1.05 -25.81
CA ALA A 171 8.05 2.23 -26.44
C ALA A 171 6.67 2.59 -25.86
N GLY A 172 6.40 2.21 -24.60
CA GLY A 172 5.08 2.33 -24.00
C GLY A 172 4.08 1.39 -24.69
N HIS A 173 2.80 1.78 -24.77
CA HIS A 173 1.74 0.91 -25.33
C HIS A 173 1.91 0.49 -26.79
N MET A 174 2.86 1.07 -27.51
CA MET A 174 3.07 0.85 -28.94
C MET A 174 4.23 -0.11 -29.25
N GLY A 175 5.00 -0.52 -28.23
CA GLY A 175 6.16 -1.38 -28.40
C GLY A 175 5.83 -2.86 -28.39
N THR A 176 6.75 -3.68 -28.94
CA THR A 176 6.71 -5.15 -28.80
C THR A 176 7.16 -5.52 -27.39
N PRO A 177 6.40 -6.37 -26.66
CA PRO A 177 6.78 -6.79 -25.33
C PRO A 177 8.05 -7.67 -25.35
N GLU A 178 9.08 -7.26 -24.61
CA GLU A 178 10.36 -7.97 -24.49
C GLU A 178 10.40 -8.80 -23.19
N ALA A 179 10.98 -10.01 -23.25
CA ALA A 179 11.19 -10.83 -22.07
C ALA A 179 12.22 -10.18 -21.13
N LEU A 180 12.02 -10.33 -19.82
CA LEU A 180 12.91 -9.79 -18.82
C LEU A 180 14.14 -10.70 -18.67
N ALA A 181 15.32 -10.18 -18.95
CA ALA A 181 16.57 -10.90 -18.73
C ALA A 181 16.85 -10.99 -17.23
N GLU A 182 17.13 -12.20 -16.73
CA GLU A 182 17.27 -12.49 -15.29
C GLU A 182 18.35 -11.65 -14.59
N LYS A 183 19.45 -11.33 -15.29
CA LYS A 183 20.56 -10.53 -14.73
C LYS A 183 20.34 -9.02 -14.82
N GLU A 184 19.34 -8.57 -15.58
CA GLU A 184 19.05 -7.14 -15.81
C GLU A 184 17.77 -6.68 -15.10
N TRP A 185 16.92 -7.60 -14.72
CA TRP A 185 15.64 -7.30 -14.09
C TRP A 185 15.45 -8.06 -12.80
N MET A 186 14.92 -7.37 -11.81
CA MET A 186 14.41 -7.96 -10.58
C MET A 186 12.91 -7.68 -10.49
N VAL A 187 12.11 -8.73 -10.34
CA VAL A 187 10.67 -8.65 -10.16
C VAL A 187 10.31 -9.19 -8.79
N THR A 188 9.69 -8.34 -7.98
CA THR A 188 9.08 -8.75 -6.71
C THR A 188 7.60 -9.04 -6.95
N LYS A 189 7.12 -10.20 -6.53
CA LYS A 189 5.71 -10.59 -6.59
C LYS A 189 5.10 -10.47 -5.20
N GLY A 190 3.89 -9.94 -5.12
CA GLY A 190 3.13 -9.75 -3.86
C GLY A 190 1.63 -9.97 -4.05
N ASP A 191 0.84 -9.57 -3.04
CA ASP A 191 -0.59 -9.89 -2.94
C ASP A 191 -1.50 -9.23 -3.98
N GLY A 192 -1.16 -8.00 -4.41
CA GLY A 192 -2.01 -7.23 -5.34
C GLY A 192 -3.28 -6.68 -4.70
N LEU A 193 -3.17 -6.13 -3.50
CA LEU A 193 -4.29 -5.69 -2.67
C LEU A 193 -5.13 -4.55 -3.27
N MET A 194 -4.63 -3.87 -4.31
CA MET A 194 -5.44 -2.91 -5.05
C MET A 194 -6.57 -3.57 -5.84
N ILE A 195 -6.50 -4.86 -6.16
CA ILE A 195 -7.58 -5.58 -6.84
C ILE A 195 -8.85 -5.58 -5.98
N PRO A 196 -8.88 -6.19 -4.77
CA PRO A 196 -10.02 -6.08 -3.86
C PRO A 196 -10.21 -4.65 -3.35
N GLY A 197 -9.16 -3.83 -3.27
CA GLY A 197 -9.22 -2.43 -2.88
C GLY A 197 -10.06 -1.57 -3.83
N LEU A 198 -9.96 -1.78 -5.14
CA LEU A 198 -10.78 -1.09 -6.14
C LEU A 198 -12.26 -1.45 -6.01
N VAL A 199 -12.58 -2.72 -5.73
CA VAL A 199 -13.97 -3.15 -5.48
C VAL A 199 -14.54 -2.47 -4.24
N ALA A 200 -13.76 -2.43 -3.16
CA ALA A 200 -14.14 -1.75 -1.91
C ALA A 200 -14.34 -0.24 -2.13
N TYR A 201 -13.43 0.40 -2.86
CA TYR A 201 -13.54 1.81 -3.22
C TYR A 201 -14.81 2.11 -4.02
N ALA A 202 -15.17 1.27 -5.01
CA ALA A 202 -16.40 1.44 -5.78
C ALA A 202 -17.63 1.44 -4.87
N ALA A 203 -17.73 0.47 -3.95
CA ALA A 203 -18.83 0.41 -2.97
C ALA A 203 -18.88 1.64 -2.05
N LYS A 204 -17.73 2.09 -1.53
CA LYS A 204 -17.60 3.31 -0.72
C LYS A 204 -18.04 4.54 -1.49
N ARG A 205 -17.64 4.65 -2.74
CA ARG A 205 -17.95 5.79 -3.61
C ARG A 205 -19.45 5.94 -3.85
N PHE A 206 -20.16 4.87 -4.10
CA PHE A 206 -21.62 4.88 -4.22
C PHE A 206 -22.28 5.34 -2.93
N ALA A 207 -21.90 4.76 -1.80
CA ALA A 207 -22.48 5.15 -0.50
C ALA A 207 -22.27 6.64 -0.19
N ILE A 208 -21.10 7.19 -0.49
CA ILE A 208 -20.81 8.62 -0.28
C ILE A 208 -21.63 9.48 -1.26
N GLN A 209 -21.76 9.08 -2.51
CA GLN A 209 -22.54 9.79 -3.50
C GLN A 209 -24.02 9.87 -3.12
N ASP A 210 -24.60 8.73 -2.69
CA ASP A 210 -25.99 8.67 -2.21
C ASP A 210 -26.18 9.51 -0.94
N TRP A 211 -25.19 9.48 -0.04
CA TRP A 211 -25.23 10.30 1.18
C TRP A 211 -25.21 11.79 0.87
N LEU A 212 -24.35 12.23 -0.05
CA LEU A 212 -24.30 13.62 -0.49
C LEU A 212 -25.61 14.04 -1.15
N ALA A 213 -26.15 13.23 -2.06
CA ALA A 213 -27.43 13.48 -2.71
C ALA A 213 -28.59 13.51 -1.70
N PHE A 214 -28.56 12.63 -0.70
CA PHE A 214 -29.51 12.65 0.41
C PHE A 214 -29.36 13.93 1.23
N SER A 215 -28.15 14.30 1.62
CA SER A 215 -27.88 15.52 2.38
C SER A 215 -28.33 16.78 1.63
N GLU A 216 -28.08 16.86 0.33
CA GLU A 216 -28.55 17.96 -0.51
C GLU A 216 -30.08 18.10 -0.50
N LYS A 217 -30.79 16.97 -0.66
CA LYS A 217 -32.23 16.96 -0.74
C LYS A 217 -32.92 17.21 0.60
N PHE A 218 -32.35 16.77 1.71
CA PHE A 218 -33.01 16.78 3.03
C PHE A 218 -32.40 17.76 4.04
N SER A 219 -31.22 18.31 3.79
CA SER A 219 -30.61 19.36 4.63
C SER A 219 -31.24 20.74 4.37
N MET A 220 -31.74 20.94 3.16
CA MET A 220 -32.50 22.13 2.82
C MET A 220 -33.98 21.74 2.63
N PRO A 221 -34.84 21.92 3.64
CA PRO A 221 -36.26 21.56 3.53
C PRO A 221 -36.90 22.37 2.40
N GLY A 222 -37.44 21.67 1.42
CA GLY A 222 -38.23 22.30 0.39
C GLY A 222 -39.49 22.95 0.97
N ILE A 223 -39.85 24.10 0.49
CA ILE A 223 -41.08 24.81 0.91
C ILE A 223 -42.16 24.57 -0.13
N LEU A 224 -43.25 23.98 0.33
CA LEU A 224 -44.47 23.84 -0.45
C LEU A 224 -45.52 24.84 0.01
N GLY A 225 -45.82 25.82 -0.83
CA GLY A 225 -46.95 26.73 -0.62
C GLY A 225 -48.22 26.16 -1.27
N ALA A 226 -49.33 26.18 -0.57
CA ALA A 226 -50.64 25.83 -1.14
C ALA A 226 -51.60 27.02 -0.99
N THR A 227 -52.37 27.32 -2.03
CA THR A 227 -53.37 28.42 -2.03
C THR A 227 -54.62 28.00 -2.79
N THR A 228 -55.77 28.52 -2.34
CA THR A 228 -57.04 28.41 -3.05
C THR A 228 -57.10 29.31 -4.29
N ALA A 229 -56.22 30.30 -4.36
CA ALA A 229 -56.19 31.25 -5.47
C ALA A 229 -55.75 30.58 -6.79
N ALA A 230 -56.32 31.04 -7.89
CA ALA A 230 -55.91 30.57 -9.22
C ALA A 230 -54.52 31.13 -9.62
N LYS A 231 -53.80 30.41 -10.47
CA LYS A 231 -52.53 30.87 -10.99
C LYS A 231 -52.69 32.18 -11.76
N GLY A 232 -51.89 33.17 -11.44
CA GLY A 232 -51.91 34.49 -12.09
C GLY A 232 -52.80 35.53 -11.38
N THR A 233 -53.50 35.18 -10.31
CA THR A 233 -54.19 36.17 -9.44
C THR A 233 -53.19 36.87 -8.54
N GLN A 234 -53.56 38.04 -8.01
CA GLN A 234 -52.69 38.83 -7.14
C GLN A 234 -52.32 38.04 -5.88
N GLU A 235 -53.25 37.28 -5.31
CA GLU A 235 -53.01 36.39 -4.15
C GLU A 235 -52.08 35.21 -4.52
N GLY A 236 -52.30 34.62 -5.69
CA GLY A 236 -51.41 33.54 -6.19
C GLY A 236 -49.97 34.01 -6.45
N MET A 237 -49.81 35.23 -6.98
CA MET A 237 -48.50 35.84 -7.15
C MET A 237 -47.82 36.20 -5.83
N ALA A 238 -48.59 36.69 -4.85
CA ALA A 238 -48.09 36.98 -3.51
C ALA A 238 -47.60 35.71 -2.79
N MET A 239 -48.34 34.60 -2.89
CA MET A 239 -47.92 33.31 -2.36
C MET A 239 -46.63 32.81 -3.01
N LYS A 240 -46.54 32.93 -4.33
CA LYS A 240 -45.30 32.56 -5.07
C LYS A 240 -44.10 33.37 -4.60
N ALA A 241 -44.26 34.70 -4.49
CA ALA A 241 -43.19 35.58 -4.04
C ALA A 241 -42.78 35.29 -2.59
N ALA A 242 -43.74 34.97 -1.71
CA ALA A 242 -43.45 34.59 -0.33
C ALA A 242 -42.67 33.27 -0.25
N VAL A 243 -43.03 32.25 -1.02
CA VAL A 243 -42.35 30.97 -1.05
C VAL A 243 -40.93 31.10 -1.65
N GLU A 244 -40.78 31.86 -2.75
CA GLU A 244 -39.49 32.13 -3.37
C GLU A 244 -38.55 32.96 -2.47
N ALA A 245 -39.08 33.83 -1.62
CA ALA A 245 -38.32 34.62 -0.65
C ALA A 245 -37.73 33.77 0.49
N PHE A 246 -38.34 32.65 0.83
CA PHE A 246 -37.90 31.75 1.88
C PHE A 246 -37.08 30.56 1.38
N ALA A 247 -37.20 30.15 0.11
CA ALA A 247 -36.55 28.96 -0.43
C ALA A 247 -35.40 29.38 -1.32
N GLN A 248 -34.21 28.85 -1.06
CA GLN A 248 -33.04 29.11 -1.92
C GLN A 248 -33.04 28.25 -3.19
N ASP A 249 -33.46 26.97 -3.14
CA ASP A 249 -33.35 26.07 -4.30
C ASP A 249 -34.57 25.15 -4.55
N TRP A 250 -35.45 24.96 -3.53
CA TRP A 250 -36.57 24.03 -3.64
C TRP A 250 -37.86 24.68 -3.20
N SER A 251 -38.61 25.22 -4.14
CA SER A 251 -39.91 25.77 -3.87
C SER A 251 -40.93 25.34 -4.91
N ALA A 252 -42.10 25.02 -4.47
CA ALA A 252 -43.27 24.77 -5.31
C ALA A 252 -44.52 25.46 -4.74
N VAL A 253 -45.37 25.98 -5.62
CA VAL A 253 -46.64 26.55 -5.23
C VAL A 253 -47.76 25.81 -5.95
N MET A 254 -48.73 25.32 -5.17
CA MET A 254 -49.97 24.72 -5.66
C MET A 254 -51.08 25.72 -5.65
N TYR A 255 -51.73 25.88 -6.78
CA TYR A 255 -52.82 26.82 -6.99
C TYR A 255 -54.18 26.10 -7.06
N GLY A 256 -55.25 26.74 -6.64
CA GLY A 256 -56.61 26.20 -6.75
C GLY A 256 -56.86 24.97 -5.87
N VAL A 257 -56.15 24.84 -4.77
CA VAL A 257 -56.31 23.73 -3.84
C VAL A 257 -57.56 23.96 -3.01
N THR A 258 -58.45 22.96 -2.94
CA THR A 258 -59.72 23.07 -2.22
C THR A 258 -59.54 23.27 -0.71
N ASP A 259 -58.52 22.65 -0.14
CA ASP A 259 -58.17 22.81 1.27
C ASP A 259 -56.61 22.97 1.37
N PRO A 260 -56.13 24.23 1.62
CA PRO A 260 -54.67 24.49 1.71
C PRO A 260 -54.01 23.77 2.89
N THR A 261 -54.78 23.31 3.88
CA THR A 261 -54.21 22.56 5.03
C THR A 261 -53.93 21.08 4.69
N LYS A 262 -54.49 20.59 3.59
CA LYS A 262 -54.33 19.23 3.10
C LYS A 262 -53.89 19.24 1.62
N PRO A 263 -52.67 19.69 1.32
CA PRO A 263 -52.18 19.69 -0.06
C PRO A 263 -52.17 18.28 -0.61
N PRO A 264 -52.52 18.05 -1.90
CA PRO A 264 -52.58 16.73 -2.51
C PRO A 264 -51.18 16.12 -2.77
N ILE A 265 -50.11 16.84 -2.50
CA ILE A 265 -48.74 16.32 -2.56
C ILE A 265 -48.26 16.01 -1.15
N HIS A 266 -47.94 14.75 -0.92
CA HIS A 266 -47.28 14.30 0.29
C HIS A 266 -45.80 14.14 0.00
N LEU A 267 -44.95 14.91 0.70
CA LEU A 267 -43.53 14.67 0.74
C LEU A 267 -43.30 13.39 1.54
N ILE A 268 -42.87 12.32 0.89
CA ILE A 268 -42.42 11.10 1.57
C ILE A 268 -41.08 11.44 2.20
N GLN A 269 -41.11 11.83 3.47
CA GLN A 269 -39.88 11.92 4.25
C GLN A 269 -39.51 10.51 4.72
N PRO A 270 -38.24 10.14 4.67
CA PRO A 270 -37.79 8.89 5.27
C PRO A 270 -38.15 8.96 6.76
N ASN A 271 -39.10 8.15 7.21
CA ASN A 271 -39.41 7.98 8.63
C ASN A 271 -38.26 7.22 9.29
N GLY A 272 -37.19 7.93 9.65
CA GLY A 272 -36.06 7.33 10.31
C GLY A 272 -35.22 8.37 11.03
N ASN A 273 -34.66 7.95 12.15
CA ASN A 273 -33.66 8.74 12.84
C ASN A 273 -32.49 9.00 11.84
N PRO A 274 -32.06 10.25 11.60
CA PRO A 274 -30.89 10.58 10.78
C PRO A 274 -29.62 9.80 11.15
N SER A 275 -29.53 9.36 12.42
CA SER A 275 -28.44 8.49 12.91
C SER A 275 -28.56 7.04 12.45
N ALA A 276 -29.68 6.63 11.86
CA ALA A 276 -29.88 5.24 11.37
C ALA A 276 -29.74 5.08 9.86
N MET A 277 -29.12 6.06 9.19
CA MET A 277 -28.85 5.95 7.75
C MET A 277 -27.86 4.83 7.46
N PRO A 278 -28.11 3.99 6.44
CA PRO A 278 -27.22 2.87 6.11
C PRO A 278 -25.89 3.32 5.49
N MET A 279 -25.83 4.50 4.86
CA MET A 279 -24.64 4.95 4.12
C MET A 279 -23.42 5.17 5.03
N PRO A 280 -23.48 5.89 6.17
CA PRO A 280 -22.34 6.04 7.07
C PRO A 280 -21.82 4.70 7.59
N ALA A 281 -22.73 3.79 7.96
CA ALA A 281 -22.37 2.47 8.44
C ALA A 281 -21.69 1.61 7.35
N LEU A 282 -22.11 1.76 6.10
CA LEU A 282 -21.48 1.09 4.96
C LEU A 282 -20.07 1.64 4.71
N VAL A 283 -19.89 2.96 4.72
CA VAL A 283 -18.56 3.59 4.58
C VAL A 283 -17.61 3.11 5.67
N GLU A 284 -18.04 3.18 6.95
CA GLU A 284 -17.24 2.69 8.07
C GLU A 284 -16.89 1.21 7.94
N ARG A 285 -17.84 0.37 7.54
CA ARG A 285 -17.59 -1.05 7.30
C ARG A 285 -16.56 -1.28 6.21
N VAL A 286 -16.60 -0.53 5.11
CA VAL A 286 -15.63 -0.64 4.02
C VAL A 286 -14.26 -0.22 4.50
N ASP A 287 -14.15 0.90 5.22
CA ASP A 287 -12.87 1.40 5.73
C ASP A 287 -12.24 0.42 6.73
N ARG A 288 -13.01 -0.18 7.62
CA ARG A 288 -12.53 -1.25 8.52
C ARG A 288 -12.04 -2.48 7.75
N ARG A 289 -12.76 -2.90 6.70
CA ARG A 289 -12.34 -4.01 5.84
C ARG A 289 -11.06 -3.72 5.08
N LEU A 290 -10.89 -2.50 4.58
CA LEU A 290 -9.64 -2.05 3.96
C LEU A 290 -8.49 -2.08 4.98
N ALA A 291 -8.70 -1.57 6.19
CA ALA A 291 -7.68 -1.61 7.24
C ALA A 291 -7.26 -3.06 7.58
N THR A 292 -8.23 -3.96 7.76
CA THR A 292 -7.95 -5.39 8.01
C THR A 292 -7.19 -6.04 6.85
N LEU A 293 -7.62 -5.79 5.62
CA LEU A 293 -7.01 -6.37 4.41
C LEU A 293 -5.53 -5.96 4.27
N TRP A 294 -5.22 -4.69 4.52
CA TRP A 294 -3.87 -4.15 4.32
C TRP A 294 -2.94 -4.31 5.51
N CYS A 295 -3.49 -4.27 6.72
CA CYS A 295 -2.70 -4.23 7.96
C CYS A 295 -2.94 -5.43 8.88
N GLY A 296 -3.82 -6.36 8.52
CA GLY A 296 -4.20 -7.49 9.37
C GLY A 296 -5.05 -7.12 10.59
N ALA A 297 -5.22 -5.82 10.86
CA ALA A 297 -5.93 -5.34 12.04
C ALA A 297 -6.61 -3.99 11.78
N ASP A 298 -7.83 -3.80 12.29
CA ASP A 298 -8.56 -2.54 12.20
C ASP A 298 -8.35 -1.64 13.43
N LEU A 299 -8.20 -2.21 14.63
CA LEU A 299 -8.10 -1.49 15.90
C LEU A 299 -6.92 -0.51 15.97
N SER A 300 -5.79 -0.86 15.37
CA SER A 300 -4.62 0.05 15.36
C SER A 300 -4.76 1.23 14.40
N THR A 301 -5.78 1.21 13.55
CA THR A 301 -5.99 2.18 12.48
C THR A 301 -7.24 3.03 12.73
N MET A 302 -8.28 2.46 13.34
CA MET A 302 -9.60 3.08 13.47
C MET A 302 -10.24 2.94 14.87
N SER A 303 -9.53 2.47 15.91
CA SER A 303 -10.17 2.20 17.18
C SER A 303 -10.59 3.46 17.95
N SER A 304 -11.84 3.50 18.34
CA SER A 304 -12.26 4.20 19.54
C SER A 304 -11.77 3.45 20.79
N THR A 305 -11.38 4.19 21.80
CA THR A 305 -10.69 3.83 23.06
C THR A 305 -11.37 2.77 23.95
N SER A 306 -12.33 1.99 23.48
CA SER A 306 -13.18 1.09 24.29
C SER A 306 -12.92 -0.40 24.12
N GLY A 307 -11.82 -0.81 23.47
CA GLY A 307 -11.45 -2.24 23.29
C GLY A 307 -10.76 -2.82 24.50
N SER A 308 -11.29 -3.92 25.06
CA SER A 308 -10.61 -4.72 26.08
C SER A 308 -9.27 -5.25 25.54
N GLY A 309 -8.22 -5.22 26.37
CA GLY A 309 -6.82 -5.52 26.00
C GLY A 309 -6.57 -6.88 25.31
N SER A 310 -7.47 -7.86 25.41
CA SER A 310 -7.36 -9.17 24.75
C SER A 310 -7.58 -9.13 23.23
N GLY A 311 -8.49 -8.29 22.73
CA GLY A 311 -8.71 -8.12 21.28
C GLY A 311 -7.55 -7.40 20.59
N ALA A 312 -6.91 -6.46 21.25
CA ALA A 312 -5.77 -5.73 20.73
C ALA A 312 -4.52 -6.62 20.57
N SER A 313 -4.30 -7.59 21.46
CA SER A 313 -3.17 -8.51 21.38
C SER A 313 -3.32 -9.51 20.23
N LEU A 314 -4.53 -10.03 19.97
CA LEU A 314 -4.80 -10.90 18.84
C LEU A 314 -4.59 -10.19 17.49
N GLN A 315 -5.08 -8.97 17.37
CA GLN A 315 -4.89 -8.18 16.14
C GLN A 315 -3.43 -7.75 15.93
N ALA A 316 -2.68 -7.54 17.01
CA ALA A 316 -1.24 -7.33 16.91
C ALA A 316 -0.52 -8.58 16.39
N GLY A 317 -1.00 -9.77 16.75
CA GLY A 317 -0.52 -11.05 16.22
C GLY A 317 -0.74 -11.18 14.72
N ASP A 318 -1.96 -10.90 14.23
CA ASP A 318 -2.31 -10.97 12.81
C ASP A 318 -1.50 -9.97 11.98
N ALA A 319 -1.33 -8.74 12.47
CA ALA A 319 -0.48 -7.74 11.82
C ALA A 319 1.00 -8.17 11.76
N LEU A 320 1.47 -8.90 12.76
CA LEU A 320 2.84 -9.45 12.81
C LEU A 320 3.04 -10.55 11.76
N ILE A 321 2.05 -11.41 11.55
CA ILE A 321 2.09 -12.47 10.52
C ILE A 321 2.27 -11.83 9.13
N LEU A 322 1.47 -10.83 8.77
CA LEU A 322 1.60 -10.13 7.49
C LEU A 322 2.97 -9.45 7.34
N LEU A 323 3.45 -8.80 8.40
CA LEU A 323 4.74 -8.14 8.37
C LEU A 323 5.90 -9.13 8.22
N THR A 324 5.79 -10.31 8.82
CA THR A 324 6.79 -11.37 8.71
C THR A 324 6.82 -11.93 7.29
N ASP A 325 5.66 -12.19 6.70
CA ASP A 325 5.51 -12.66 5.33
C ASP A 325 6.06 -11.65 4.32
N ASP A 326 5.76 -10.37 4.48
CA ASP A 326 6.34 -9.30 3.67
C ASP A 326 7.87 -9.25 3.77
N CYS A 327 8.42 -9.42 4.98
CA CYS A 327 9.88 -9.45 5.18
C CYS A 327 10.52 -10.65 4.47
N GLU A 328 9.85 -11.80 4.47
CA GLU A 328 10.30 -13.01 3.77
C GLU A 328 10.24 -12.85 2.27
N THR A 329 9.13 -12.40 1.74
CA THR A 329 8.94 -12.11 0.30
C THR A 329 10.01 -11.17 -0.24
N ILE A 330 10.31 -10.09 0.47
CA ILE A 330 11.37 -9.15 0.09
C ILE A 330 12.75 -9.82 0.13
N SER A 331 13.04 -10.58 1.20
CA SER A 331 14.32 -11.27 1.33
C SER A 331 14.55 -12.31 0.23
N GLU A 332 13.51 -13.04 -0.14
CA GLU A 332 13.58 -14.04 -1.23
C GLU A 332 13.77 -13.41 -2.60
N ALA A 333 13.09 -12.30 -2.90
CA ALA A 333 13.25 -11.60 -4.16
C ALA A 333 14.70 -11.08 -4.36
N LEU A 334 15.39 -10.73 -3.28
CA LEU A 334 16.79 -10.26 -3.34
C LEU A 334 17.81 -11.39 -3.62
N ARG A 335 17.46 -12.67 -3.40
CA ARG A 335 18.36 -13.81 -3.64
C ARG A 335 18.84 -13.94 -5.10
N GLN A 336 18.00 -13.52 -6.04
CA GLN A 336 18.40 -13.48 -7.46
C GLN A 336 19.60 -12.57 -7.68
N VAL A 337 19.58 -11.40 -7.05
CA VAL A 337 20.68 -10.41 -7.12
C VAL A 337 21.93 -10.96 -6.44
N GLU A 338 21.79 -11.63 -5.30
CA GLU A 338 22.91 -12.23 -4.56
C GLU A 338 23.64 -13.30 -5.36
N ARG A 339 22.91 -14.15 -6.10
CA ARG A 339 23.53 -15.12 -7.01
C ARG A 339 24.43 -14.44 -8.03
N THR A 340 23.96 -13.33 -8.61
CA THR A 340 24.75 -12.55 -9.58
C THR A 340 26.00 -11.94 -8.94
N VAL A 341 25.87 -11.39 -7.72
CA VAL A 341 26.98 -10.80 -6.96
C VAL A 341 28.02 -11.86 -6.60
N ILE A 342 27.60 -13.01 -6.10
CA ILE A 342 28.51 -14.11 -5.74
C ILE A 342 29.19 -14.71 -6.98
N ALA A 343 28.42 -14.94 -8.05
CA ALA A 343 28.95 -15.42 -9.31
C ALA A 343 30.03 -14.48 -9.91
N TRP A 344 29.84 -13.16 -9.75
CA TRP A 344 30.82 -12.19 -10.21
C TRP A 344 32.14 -12.23 -9.41
N HIS A 345 32.06 -12.41 -8.09
CA HIS A 345 33.25 -12.42 -7.21
C HIS A 345 33.98 -13.74 -7.18
N PHE A 346 33.26 -14.87 -7.22
CA PHE A 346 33.81 -16.20 -6.99
C PHE A 346 33.77 -17.12 -8.21
N GLY A 347 33.08 -16.73 -9.27
CA GLY A 347 32.95 -17.48 -10.51
C GLY A 347 31.54 -17.97 -10.79
N GLU A 348 31.19 -18.14 -12.07
CA GLU A 348 29.88 -18.66 -12.48
C GLU A 348 29.64 -20.06 -11.90
N GLY A 349 28.41 -20.30 -11.41
CA GLY A 349 28.02 -21.57 -10.80
C GLY A 349 28.28 -21.65 -9.29
N THR A 350 28.91 -20.63 -8.67
CA THR A 350 29.05 -20.58 -7.21
C THR A 350 27.72 -20.26 -6.55
N GLU A 351 27.21 -21.17 -5.72
CA GLU A 351 25.98 -20.96 -4.97
C GLU A 351 26.26 -20.09 -3.73
N PRO A 352 25.40 -19.07 -3.43
CA PRO A 352 25.55 -18.25 -2.25
C PRO A 352 25.45 -19.07 -0.96
N GLN A 353 26.47 -18.98 -0.09
CA GLN A 353 26.48 -19.59 1.26
C GLN A 353 26.08 -18.58 2.34
N ALA A 354 25.69 -17.38 1.95
CA ALA A 354 25.14 -16.34 2.81
C ALA A 354 24.02 -15.62 2.05
N TYR A 355 23.08 -15.03 2.77
CA TYR A 355 21.91 -14.40 2.18
C TYR A 355 21.41 -13.24 3.01
N PHE A 356 20.80 -12.26 2.35
CA PHE A 356 20.10 -11.14 2.95
C PHE A 356 18.84 -11.61 3.69
N LYS A 357 18.64 -11.11 4.90
CA LYS A 357 17.42 -11.33 5.67
C LYS A 357 16.94 -10.00 6.25
N LEU A 358 15.74 -9.62 5.89
CA LEU A 358 15.02 -8.54 6.53
C LEU A 358 14.40 -9.09 7.82
N MET A 359 14.75 -8.48 8.95
CA MET A 359 14.38 -9.01 10.26
C MET A 359 12.96 -8.55 10.64
N PRO A 360 11.97 -9.46 10.77
CA PRO A 360 10.69 -9.09 11.32
C PRO A 360 10.86 -8.64 12.79
N PRO A 361 9.90 -7.90 13.36
CA PRO A 361 9.93 -7.63 14.79
C PRO A 361 9.95 -8.96 15.53
N ALA A 362 10.74 -9.03 16.60
CA ALA A 362 10.70 -10.20 17.47
C ALA A 362 9.24 -10.40 17.92
N ALA A 363 8.71 -11.60 17.67
CA ALA A 363 7.40 -11.97 18.16
C ALA A 363 7.45 -11.92 19.67
N SER A 364 6.62 -11.13 20.25
CA SER A 364 6.33 -10.92 21.65
C SER A 364 6.78 -9.58 22.23
N ASP A 365 5.86 -9.03 23.00
CA ASP A 365 6.12 -7.93 23.91
C ASP A 365 7.41 -8.26 24.71
N ARG A 366 8.35 -7.32 24.79
CA ARG A 366 9.57 -7.47 25.60
C ARG A 366 9.25 -7.98 27.01
N ARG A 367 8.07 -7.68 27.54
CA ARG A 367 7.55 -8.18 28.80
C ARG A 367 7.30 -9.68 28.78
N GLU A 368 6.72 -10.24 27.72
CA GLU A 368 6.49 -11.70 27.58
C GLU A 368 7.81 -12.44 27.41
N GLN A 369 8.75 -11.89 26.65
CA GLN A 369 10.09 -12.47 26.52
C GLN A 369 10.83 -12.47 27.85
N LEU A 370 10.76 -11.36 28.58
CA LEU A 370 11.34 -11.28 29.93
C LEU A 370 10.68 -12.28 30.88
N ALA A 371 9.34 -12.38 30.85
CA ALA A 371 8.58 -13.32 31.66
C ALA A 371 8.92 -14.77 31.30
N LEU A 372 9.05 -15.12 30.03
CA LEU A 372 9.49 -16.42 29.54
C LEU A 372 10.92 -16.76 30.00
N ILE A 373 11.86 -15.83 29.81
CA ILE A 373 13.26 -16.00 30.25
C ILE A 373 13.32 -16.16 31.76
N THR A 374 12.59 -15.33 32.52
CA THR A 374 12.55 -15.40 34.00
C THR A 374 11.90 -16.68 34.46
N GLY A 375 10.81 -17.12 33.82
CA GLY A 375 10.14 -18.39 34.11
C GLY A 375 11.02 -19.62 33.85
N LEU A 376 11.75 -19.64 32.71
CA LEU A 376 12.68 -20.71 32.37
C LEU A 376 13.87 -20.77 33.34
N VAL A 377 14.44 -19.62 33.71
CA VAL A 377 15.52 -19.53 34.69
C VAL A 377 15.00 -19.98 36.08
N GLY A 378 13.78 -19.57 36.48
CA GLY A 378 13.12 -20.01 37.68
C GLY A 378 12.84 -21.52 37.70
N ALA A 379 12.62 -22.14 36.55
CA ALA A 379 12.50 -23.59 36.38
C ALA A 379 13.84 -24.33 36.28
N GLY A 380 14.98 -23.65 36.49
CA GLY A 380 16.32 -24.23 36.50
C GLY A 380 17.02 -24.31 35.14
N ALA A 381 16.46 -23.72 34.09
CA ALA A 381 17.12 -23.66 32.79
C ALA A 381 18.29 -22.67 32.82
N ARG A 382 19.43 -23.04 32.20
CA ARG A 382 20.58 -22.15 32.03
C ARG A 382 20.49 -21.49 30.66
N ILE A 383 20.24 -20.19 30.65
CA ILE A 383 20.19 -19.37 29.41
C ILE A 383 21.45 -18.52 29.34
N GLY A 384 22.12 -18.51 28.20
CA GLY A 384 23.29 -17.66 27.96
C GLY A 384 22.93 -16.17 28.09
N LYS A 385 23.74 -15.40 28.84
CA LYS A 385 23.52 -13.94 29.00
C LYS A 385 23.48 -13.21 27.67
N GLY A 386 24.33 -13.62 26.71
CA GLY A 386 24.36 -13.05 25.37
C GLY A 386 23.07 -13.30 24.59
N ASP A 387 22.54 -14.51 24.63
CA ASP A 387 21.31 -14.88 23.95
C ASP A 387 20.09 -14.18 24.54
N ALA A 388 20.03 -14.08 25.86
CA ALA A 388 18.96 -13.37 26.57
C ALA A 388 19.00 -11.86 26.23
N ALA A 389 20.18 -11.26 26.26
CA ALA A 389 20.37 -9.84 25.93
C ALA A 389 20.03 -9.55 24.44
N ALA A 390 20.45 -10.41 23.52
CA ALA A 390 20.15 -10.28 22.09
C ALA A 390 18.64 -10.37 21.83
N ARG A 391 17.94 -11.32 22.46
CA ARG A 391 16.47 -11.46 22.33
C ARG A 391 15.71 -10.27 22.90
N LEU A 392 16.18 -9.69 23.99
CA LEU A 392 15.59 -8.50 24.62
C LEU A 392 16.03 -7.19 23.93
N GLY A 393 16.96 -7.26 22.97
CA GLY A 393 17.46 -6.11 22.22
C GLY A 393 18.38 -5.19 23.03
N PHE A 394 19.11 -5.74 24.02
CA PHE A 394 20.12 -5.04 24.79
C PHE A 394 21.53 -5.50 24.40
N ARG A 395 22.46 -4.57 24.38
CA ARG A 395 23.89 -4.87 24.33
C ARG A 395 24.42 -5.08 25.75
N LEU A 396 25.09 -6.19 25.99
CA LEU A 396 25.81 -6.36 27.25
C LEU A 396 27.04 -5.44 27.27
N ALA A 397 27.23 -4.77 28.42
CA ALA A 397 28.43 -3.97 28.63
C ALA A 397 29.66 -4.90 28.69
N LYS A 398 30.79 -4.44 28.13
CA LYS A 398 32.08 -5.08 28.27
C LYS A 398 32.56 -4.86 29.73
N GLU A 399 33.42 -5.73 30.24
CA GLU A 399 34.01 -5.60 31.61
C GLU A 399 34.72 -4.26 31.85
N SER A 400 35.15 -3.60 30.76
CA SER A 400 35.81 -2.28 30.80
C SER A 400 34.87 -1.08 30.68
N GLU A 401 33.56 -1.30 30.49
CA GLU A 401 32.56 -0.26 30.34
C GLU A 401 31.76 -0.10 31.63
N ARG A 402 31.52 1.16 32.07
CA ARG A 402 30.54 1.41 33.15
C ARG A 402 29.15 0.94 32.70
N ALA A 403 28.57 0.03 33.43
CA ALA A 403 27.21 -0.48 33.18
C ALA A 403 26.18 0.33 33.98
N PHE A 404 24.95 0.36 33.48
CA PHE A 404 23.82 0.96 34.22
C PHE A 404 23.55 0.11 35.49
N GLY A 405 23.84 0.69 36.64
CA GLY A 405 23.75 -0.02 37.94
C GLY A 405 25.08 -0.19 38.66
N ASP A 406 26.22 0.18 38.07
CA ASP A 406 27.49 0.34 38.75
C ASP A 406 27.44 1.61 39.63
N ALA A 407 27.41 1.44 40.95
CA ALA A 407 27.41 2.50 41.94
C ALA A 407 28.79 3.17 42.04
#